data_acdef0688ac3fc1c8d6681fe5d32f5ea
#
_entry.id   acdef0688ac3fc1c8d6681fe5d32f5ea
#
_cell.length_a   1.000
_cell.length_b   1.000
_cell.length_c   1.000
_cell.angle_alpha   90.00
_cell.angle_beta   90.00
_cell.angle_gamma   90.00
#
_symmetry.space_group_name_H-M   'P 1'
#
loop_
_entity.id
_entity.type
_entity.pdbx_description
1 polymer ?
#
loop_
_entity_poly.entity_id
_entity_poly.type
_entity_poly.pdbx_seq_one_letter_code
_entity_poly.pdbx_strand_id
1 'polypeptide(L)' 'MRGVGIGAQRDTTVTGDNDMITLNGDVRNLRVEGEGNTVTELGSVEGLMIDSEGNS' A
#
# COMPACT_ATOMS: atom_id res chain seq x y z
N MET A 1 -0.98 -13.74 5.45
CA MET A 1 -1.83 -12.92 4.56
C MET A 1 -2.78 -12.09 5.40
N ARG A 2 -2.79 -10.82 5.17
CA ARG A 2 -3.58 -9.89 5.98
C ARG A 2 -4.17 -8.81 5.08
N GLY A 3 -5.42 -8.42 5.35
CA GLY A 3 -6.05 -7.31 4.65
C GLY A 3 -5.79 -6.00 5.38
N VAL A 4 -5.35 -4.99 4.65
CA VAL A 4 -5.09 -3.67 5.18
C VAL A 4 -5.90 -2.64 4.41
N GLY A 5 -6.73 -1.88 5.11
CA GLY A 5 -7.51 -0.80 4.50
C GLY A 5 -6.91 0.54 4.87
N ILE A 6 -6.68 1.39 3.88
CA ILE A 6 -6.10 2.71 4.10
C ILE A 6 -7.04 3.77 3.55
N GLY A 7 -7.47 4.68 4.42
CA GLY A 7 -8.26 5.83 4.02
C GLY A 7 -7.37 7.01 3.61
N ALA A 8 -7.94 8.21 3.61
CA ALA A 8 -7.20 9.42 3.24
C ALA A 8 -6.03 9.65 4.21
N GLN A 9 -4.82 9.68 3.69
CA GLN A 9 -3.60 9.82 4.48
C GLN A 9 -2.59 10.71 3.75
N ARG A 10 -1.68 11.31 4.49
CA ARG A 10 -0.55 12.03 3.87
C ARG A 10 0.58 11.07 3.57
N ASP A 11 1.07 10.40 4.59
CA ASP A 11 2.16 9.44 4.47
C ASP A 11 1.75 8.16 5.16
N THR A 12 1.89 7.06 4.48
CA THR A 12 1.55 5.76 5.03
C THR A 12 2.62 4.76 4.67
N THR A 13 3.05 3.99 5.65
CA THR A 13 4.00 2.92 5.44
C THR A 13 3.36 1.60 5.86
N VAL A 14 3.40 0.63 4.97
CA VAL A 14 2.92 -0.73 5.25
C VAL A 14 4.10 -1.67 5.18
N THR A 15 4.27 -2.45 6.24
CA THR A 15 5.33 -3.47 6.29
C THR A 15 4.69 -4.83 6.56
N GLY A 16 5.15 -5.85 5.85
CA GLY A 16 4.65 -7.21 6.03
C GLY A 16 4.85 -8.03 4.77
N ASP A 17 4.50 -9.32 4.88
CA ASP A 17 4.63 -10.26 3.78
C ASP A 17 3.25 -10.80 3.41
N ASN A 18 3.00 -10.89 2.10
CA ASN A 18 1.76 -11.43 1.56
C ASN A 18 0.51 -10.71 2.07
N ASP A 19 0.59 -9.40 2.21
CA ASP A 19 -0.53 -8.59 2.65
C ASP A 19 -1.30 -8.07 1.44
N MET A 20 -2.61 -7.89 1.64
CA MET A 20 -3.46 -7.28 0.64
C MET A 20 -3.82 -5.87 1.15
N ILE A 21 -3.37 -4.86 0.42
CA ILE A 21 -3.53 -3.47 0.83
C ILE A 21 -4.53 -2.79 -0.09
N THR A 22 -5.58 -2.21 0.49
CA THR A 22 -6.61 -1.51 -0.27
C THR A 22 -6.63 -0.04 0.10
N LEU A 23 -6.45 0.82 -0.88
CA LEU A 23 -6.47 2.26 -0.69
C LEU A 23 -7.85 2.78 -1.04
N ASN A 24 -8.63 3.14 -0.01
CA ASN A 24 -10.01 3.60 -0.17
C ASN A 24 -10.15 5.12 -0.24
N GLY A 25 -9.07 5.85 -0.04
CA GLY A 25 -9.09 7.31 -0.07
C GLY A 25 -7.86 7.84 -0.80
N ASP A 26 -7.66 9.15 -0.71
CA ASP A 26 -6.51 9.78 -1.33
C ASP A 26 -5.29 9.66 -0.41
N VAL A 27 -4.20 9.17 -0.96
CA VAL A 27 -2.94 9.02 -0.24
C VAL A 27 -1.86 9.79 -0.99
N ARG A 28 -1.11 10.63 -0.30
CA ARG A 28 -0.02 11.38 -0.94
C ARG A 28 1.19 10.51 -1.16
N ASN A 29 1.65 9.85 -0.11
CA ASN A 29 2.82 9.00 -0.20
C ASN A 29 2.51 7.66 0.45
N LEU A 30 2.62 6.61 -0.31
CA LEU A 30 2.47 5.25 0.19
C LEU A 30 3.76 4.51 -0.01
N ARG A 31 4.27 3.93 1.07
CA ARG A 31 5.45 3.08 1.02
C ARG A 31 5.08 1.69 1.47
N VAL A 32 5.38 0.71 0.64
CA VAL A 32 5.13 -0.69 0.96
C VAL A 32 6.47 -1.42 1.06
N GLU A 33 6.71 -2.05 2.19
CA GLU A 33 7.92 -2.82 2.44
C GLU A 33 7.54 -4.27 2.75
N GLY A 34 8.31 -5.21 2.23
CA GLY A 34 8.05 -6.63 2.41
C GLY A 34 8.05 -7.37 1.09
N GLU A 35 7.50 -8.58 1.06
CA GLU A 35 7.45 -9.40 -0.13
C GLU A 35 6.04 -9.90 -0.40
N GLY A 36 5.69 -10.01 -1.67
CA GLY A 36 4.44 -10.61 -2.08
C GLY A 36 3.19 -9.82 -1.72
N ASN A 37 3.33 -8.52 -1.47
CA ASN A 37 2.18 -7.68 -1.14
C ASN A 37 1.42 -7.28 -2.40
N THR A 38 0.12 -7.15 -2.27
CA THR A 38 -0.74 -6.69 -3.35
C THR A 38 -1.37 -5.37 -2.95
N VAL A 39 -1.24 -4.37 -3.81
CA VAL A 39 -1.79 -3.05 -3.56
C VAL A 39 -2.91 -2.76 -4.55
N THR A 40 -4.08 -2.44 -4.04
CA THR A 40 -5.25 -2.10 -4.84
C THR A 40 -5.64 -0.65 -4.56
N GLU A 41 -5.73 0.15 -5.59
CA GLU A 41 -6.11 1.55 -5.46
C GLU A 41 -7.56 1.75 -5.88
N LEU A 42 -8.37 2.24 -4.96
CA LEU A 42 -9.73 2.68 -5.23
C LEU A 42 -9.82 4.20 -5.20
N GLY A 43 -8.83 4.86 -4.60
CA GLY A 43 -8.70 6.30 -4.58
C GLY A 43 -7.50 6.75 -5.40
N SER A 44 -6.90 7.87 -5.02
CA SER A 44 -5.76 8.46 -5.71
C SER A 44 -4.51 8.38 -4.86
N VAL A 45 -3.36 8.11 -5.49
CA VAL A 45 -2.06 8.10 -4.82
C VAL A 45 -1.12 8.97 -5.62
N GLU A 46 -0.55 10.01 -5.00
CA GLU A 46 0.39 10.89 -5.68
C GLU A 46 1.79 10.29 -5.76
N GLY A 47 2.25 9.67 -4.68
CA GLY A 47 3.56 9.03 -4.66
C GLY A 47 3.46 7.60 -4.16
N LEU A 48 3.65 6.65 -5.03
CA LEU A 48 3.64 5.24 -4.65
C LEU A 48 5.07 4.70 -4.71
N MET A 49 5.53 4.17 -3.59
CA MET A 49 6.85 3.55 -3.53
C MET A 49 6.69 2.14 -2.99
N ILE A 50 7.04 1.17 -3.79
CA ILE A 50 7.03 -0.23 -3.38
C ILE A 50 8.47 -0.70 -3.33
N ASP A 51 8.97 -0.91 -2.12
CA ASP A 51 10.36 -1.22 -1.87
C ASP A 51 10.52 -2.69 -1.46
N SER A 52 10.23 -3.57 -2.42
CA SER A 52 10.38 -5.00 -2.18
C SER A 52 10.15 -5.79 -3.47
N GLU A 53 10.36 -7.09 -3.41
CA GLU A 53 10.18 -7.98 -4.55
C GLU A 53 8.82 -8.66 -4.52
N GLY A 54 8.26 -8.89 -5.70
CA GLY A 54 7.02 -9.63 -5.85
C GLY A 54 5.77 -8.86 -5.48
N ASN A 55 5.86 -7.55 -5.32
CA ASN A 55 4.70 -6.70 -5.05
C ASN A 55 4.06 -6.23 -6.34
N SER A 56 2.79 -5.97 -6.24
CA SER A 56 2.05 -5.43 -7.38
C SER A 56 0.93 -4.47 -6.96
#